data_424e8b1774ef357b7695f925c0be0d98
#
_entry.id   424e8b1774ef357b7695f925c0be0d98
#
_cell.length_a   1.000
_cell.length_b   1.000
_cell.length_c   1.000
_cell.angle_alpha   90.00
_cell.angle_beta   90.00
_cell.angle_gamma   90.00
#
_symmetry.space_group_name_H-M   'P 1'
#
loop_
_entity.id
_entity.type
_entity.pdbx_description
1 polymer ?
#
loop_
_entity_poly.entity_id
_entity_poly.type
_entity_poly.pdbx_seq_one_letter_code
_entity_poly.pdbx_strand_id
1 'polypeptide(L)'
;NGSGSLTALPIIETQGGDVSAFIPTNVISITDGQIFLETELFYQGIRPAVNTGLSVSRVGSSAQTNSMKSVAGPVKLELAQYREMAAFAQFGSDLDEATQQLLNRGARLTELMKQPQYSPLSNAEIVCVIYSGTKGYLDKISVKDVGRFEAGLLSHLRSKHQDLLDFITEEDPKIKGEAEEKIKSALDSFASDFA
;
A
#
# COMPACT_ATOMS: atom_id res chain seq x y z
N ASN A 1 -19.61 18.25 -19.64
CA ASN A 1 -20.23 19.26 -18.79
C ASN A 1 -19.75 19.12 -17.36
N GLY A 2 -19.12 20.15 -16.80
CA GLY A 2 -18.52 20.10 -15.46
C GLY A 2 -17.15 19.41 -15.44
N SER A 3 -16.60 19.19 -14.25
CA SER A 3 -15.29 18.57 -14.02
C SER A 3 -15.43 17.08 -13.65
N GLY A 4 -16.35 16.38 -14.32
CA GLY A 4 -16.61 14.96 -14.05
C GLY A 4 -15.57 14.04 -14.67
N SER A 5 -15.43 12.84 -14.10
CA SER A 5 -14.64 11.74 -14.65
C SER A 5 -15.47 10.47 -14.75
N LEU A 6 -15.09 9.59 -15.67
CA LEU A 6 -15.69 8.27 -15.82
C LEU A 6 -14.57 7.25 -15.90
N THR A 7 -14.59 6.28 -14.99
CA THR A 7 -13.65 5.18 -14.97
C THR A 7 -14.38 3.85 -15.21
N ALA A 8 -13.93 3.07 -16.17
CA ALA A 8 -14.44 1.73 -16.44
C ALA A 8 -13.43 0.69 -15.94
N LEU A 9 -13.88 -0.28 -15.16
CA LEU A 9 -13.09 -1.39 -14.64
C LEU A 9 -13.65 -2.72 -15.18
N PRO A 10 -13.32 -3.12 -16.42
CA PRO A 10 -13.73 -4.41 -16.96
C PRO A 10 -13.02 -5.54 -16.21
N ILE A 11 -13.75 -6.58 -15.88
CA ILE A 11 -13.24 -7.78 -15.21
C ILE A 11 -13.10 -8.89 -16.26
N ILE A 12 -11.88 -9.41 -16.41
CA ILE A 12 -11.56 -10.47 -17.36
C ILE A 12 -11.05 -11.69 -16.59
N GLU A 13 -11.68 -12.82 -16.81
CA GLU A 13 -11.22 -14.10 -16.30
C GLU A 13 -10.06 -14.64 -17.14
N THR A 14 -9.01 -15.11 -16.47
CA THR A 14 -7.91 -15.83 -17.11
C THR A 14 -8.04 -17.34 -16.85
N GLN A 15 -7.73 -18.16 -17.84
CA GLN A 15 -7.67 -19.62 -17.69
C GLN A 15 -6.30 -20.01 -17.15
N GLY A 16 -6.25 -20.53 -15.90
CA GLY A 16 -4.99 -20.92 -15.27
C GLY A 16 -3.96 -19.79 -15.08
N GLY A 17 -4.40 -18.53 -15.03
CA GLY A 17 -3.52 -17.37 -14.93
C GLY A 17 -2.86 -16.95 -16.26
N ASP A 18 -3.25 -17.54 -17.39
CA ASP A 18 -2.67 -17.21 -18.70
C ASP A 18 -3.17 -15.85 -19.21
N VAL A 19 -2.30 -14.85 -19.09
CA VAL A 19 -2.55 -13.50 -19.61
C VAL A 19 -2.14 -13.35 -21.08
N SER A 20 -1.50 -14.36 -21.68
CA SER A 20 -1.09 -14.35 -23.08
C SER A 20 -2.21 -14.79 -24.05
N ALA A 21 -3.33 -15.29 -23.52
CA ALA A 21 -4.50 -15.66 -24.28
C ALA A 21 -5.11 -14.45 -25.03
N PHE A 22 -5.90 -14.73 -26.06
CA PHE A 22 -6.43 -13.71 -26.99
C PHE A 22 -7.23 -12.59 -26.30
N ILE A 23 -8.15 -12.94 -25.41
CA ILE A 23 -9.00 -11.94 -24.72
C ILE A 23 -8.18 -11.09 -23.75
N PRO A 24 -7.41 -11.65 -22.79
CA PRO A 24 -6.58 -10.84 -21.90
C PRO A 24 -5.62 -9.91 -22.65
N THR A 25 -4.94 -10.40 -23.68
CA THR A 25 -3.99 -9.62 -24.48
C THR A 25 -4.66 -8.42 -25.16
N ASN A 26 -5.85 -8.60 -25.74
CA ASN A 26 -6.58 -7.51 -26.36
C ASN A 26 -7.02 -6.47 -25.33
N VAL A 27 -7.54 -6.89 -24.18
CA VAL A 27 -8.00 -5.97 -23.14
C VAL A 27 -6.81 -5.18 -22.56
N ILE A 28 -5.69 -5.82 -22.27
CA ILE A 28 -4.46 -5.14 -21.81
C ILE A 28 -3.98 -4.10 -22.84
N SER A 29 -4.11 -4.37 -24.14
CA SER A 29 -3.69 -3.44 -25.19
C SER A 29 -4.60 -2.22 -25.32
N ILE A 30 -5.89 -2.36 -25.01
CA ILE A 30 -6.91 -1.32 -25.15
C ILE A 30 -6.97 -0.42 -23.92
N THR A 31 -6.78 -1.00 -22.72
CA THR A 31 -6.92 -0.29 -21.44
C THR A 31 -5.64 0.46 -21.04
N ASP A 32 -5.75 1.37 -20.08
CA ASP A 32 -4.64 2.15 -19.53
C ASP A 32 -3.84 1.41 -18.42
N GLY A 33 -4.00 0.13 -18.34
CA GLY A 33 -3.31 -0.73 -17.39
C GLY A 33 -4.18 -1.87 -16.90
N GLN A 34 -3.66 -2.66 -15.98
CA GLN A 34 -4.36 -3.80 -15.38
C GLN A 34 -4.05 -3.93 -13.90
N ILE A 35 -5.02 -4.39 -13.14
CA ILE A 35 -4.85 -4.89 -11.77
C ILE A 35 -4.89 -6.41 -11.86
N PHE A 36 -3.74 -7.06 -11.60
CA PHE A 36 -3.59 -8.50 -11.71
C PHE A 36 -3.85 -9.17 -10.36
N LEU A 37 -4.83 -10.06 -10.32
CA LEU A 37 -5.18 -10.83 -9.11
C LEU A 37 -4.65 -12.26 -9.23
N GLU A 38 -3.99 -12.74 -8.18
CA GLU A 38 -3.42 -14.09 -8.13
C GLU A 38 -4.13 -14.97 -7.10
N THR A 39 -4.50 -16.17 -7.51
CA THR A 39 -5.13 -17.17 -6.65
C THR A 39 -4.22 -17.59 -5.49
N GLU A 40 -2.91 -17.69 -5.73
CA GLU A 40 -1.94 -18.05 -4.69
C GLU A 40 -1.89 -17.01 -3.57
N LEU A 41 -1.86 -15.71 -3.91
CA LEU A 41 -1.91 -14.64 -2.91
C LEU A 41 -3.20 -14.69 -2.10
N PHE A 42 -4.32 -14.99 -2.76
CA PHE A 42 -5.61 -15.13 -2.09
C PHE A 42 -5.60 -16.26 -1.05
N TYR A 43 -5.04 -17.42 -1.39
CA TYR A 43 -4.93 -18.55 -0.47
C TYR A 43 -3.92 -18.30 0.66
N GLN A 44 -2.91 -17.47 0.43
CA GLN A 44 -1.99 -16.99 1.48
C GLN A 44 -2.64 -15.95 2.42
N GLY A 45 -3.91 -15.60 2.19
CA GLY A 45 -4.62 -14.61 3.01
C GLY A 45 -4.26 -13.15 2.68
N ILE A 46 -3.57 -12.90 1.56
CA ILE A 46 -3.32 -11.56 1.04
C ILE A 46 -4.56 -11.11 0.28
N ARG A 47 -5.31 -10.19 0.86
CA ARG A 47 -6.57 -9.68 0.31
C ARG A 47 -6.64 -8.17 0.41
N PRO A 48 -6.78 -7.44 -0.72
CA PRO A 48 -6.94 -7.96 -2.09
C PRO A 48 -5.70 -8.71 -2.59
N ALA A 49 -5.91 -9.75 -3.40
CA ALA A 49 -4.84 -10.62 -3.91
C ALA A 49 -4.10 -10.00 -5.10
N VAL A 50 -3.69 -8.74 -4.97
CA VAL A 50 -3.08 -7.94 -6.04
C VAL A 50 -1.60 -8.26 -6.17
N ASN A 51 -1.20 -8.75 -7.35
CA ASN A 51 0.22 -8.82 -7.70
C ASN A 51 0.70 -7.46 -8.18
N THR A 52 1.42 -6.74 -7.34
CA THR A 52 1.95 -5.40 -7.64
C THR A 52 3.06 -5.40 -8.69
N GLY A 53 3.70 -6.55 -8.95
CA GLY A 53 4.72 -6.71 -9.99
C GLY A 53 4.13 -6.79 -11.39
N LEU A 54 3.01 -7.53 -11.55
CA LEU A 54 2.31 -7.72 -12.81
C LEU A 54 1.25 -6.65 -13.07
N SER A 55 0.83 -5.93 -12.04
CA SER A 55 -0.10 -4.81 -12.18
C SER A 55 0.61 -3.57 -12.72
N VAL A 56 0.00 -2.94 -13.71
CA VAL A 56 0.56 -1.79 -14.41
C VAL A 56 -0.49 -0.69 -14.54
N SER A 57 -0.07 0.55 -14.36
CA SER A 57 -0.83 1.73 -14.76
C SER A 57 -0.01 2.54 -15.76
N ARG A 58 -0.56 2.79 -16.95
CA ARG A 58 0.08 3.63 -17.97
C ARG A 58 0.05 5.12 -17.58
N VAL A 59 -0.98 5.54 -16.85
CA VAL A 59 -1.08 6.90 -16.30
C VAL A 59 -0.07 7.10 -15.17
N GLY A 60 0.14 6.06 -14.36
CA GLY A 60 1.11 6.03 -13.28
C GLY A 60 0.88 7.12 -12.25
N SER A 61 1.97 7.72 -11.81
CA SER A 61 1.91 8.76 -10.76
C SER A 61 1.19 10.04 -11.18
N SER A 62 0.91 10.24 -12.47
CA SER A 62 0.12 11.40 -12.93
C SER A 62 -1.32 11.37 -12.45
N ALA A 63 -1.85 10.18 -12.12
CA ALA A 63 -3.18 10.02 -11.55
C ALA A 63 -3.23 10.15 -10.02
N GLN A 64 -2.07 10.24 -9.36
CA GLN A 64 -1.99 10.36 -7.91
C GLN A 64 -2.00 11.82 -7.46
N THR A 65 -2.56 12.05 -6.28
CA THR A 65 -2.40 13.32 -5.56
C THR A 65 -0.94 13.56 -5.16
N ASN A 66 -0.55 14.77 -4.84
CA ASN A 66 0.84 15.07 -4.44
C ASN A 66 1.21 14.38 -3.13
N SER A 67 0.27 14.33 -2.20
CA SER A 67 0.43 13.62 -0.93
C SER A 67 0.66 12.12 -1.14
N MET A 68 -0.16 11.48 -1.97
CA MET A 68 -0.01 10.06 -2.30
C MET A 68 1.31 9.77 -3.03
N LYS A 69 1.70 10.59 -4.02
CA LYS A 69 3.00 10.44 -4.70
C LYS A 69 4.17 10.43 -3.74
N SER A 70 4.09 11.24 -2.69
CA SER A 70 5.17 11.40 -1.71
C SER A 70 5.42 10.13 -0.91
N VAL A 71 4.39 9.32 -0.68
CA VAL A 71 4.47 8.13 0.20
C VAL A 71 4.43 6.80 -0.56
N ALA A 72 3.73 6.73 -1.70
CA ALA A 72 3.53 5.48 -2.42
C ALA A 72 4.76 5.00 -3.22
N GLY A 73 5.63 5.93 -3.63
CA GLY A 73 6.80 5.60 -4.45
C GLY A 73 7.69 4.51 -3.85
N PRO A 74 8.13 4.62 -2.60
CA PRO A 74 8.98 3.63 -1.95
C PRO A 74 8.33 2.25 -1.78
N VAL A 75 7.01 2.19 -1.54
CA VAL A 75 6.29 0.95 -1.23
C VAL A 75 6.46 -0.11 -2.31
N LYS A 76 6.28 0.28 -3.58
CA LYS A 76 6.41 -0.68 -4.70
C LYS A 76 7.80 -1.28 -4.77
N LEU A 77 8.83 -0.49 -4.55
CA LEU A 77 10.23 -0.93 -4.55
C LEU A 77 10.51 -1.86 -3.36
N GLU A 78 10.09 -1.46 -2.16
CA GLU A 78 10.29 -2.26 -0.95
C GLU A 78 9.58 -3.61 -1.03
N LEU A 79 8.34 -3.66 -1.53
CA LEU A 79 7.60 -4.91 -1.74
C LEU A 79 8.24 -5.79 -2.82
N ALA A 80 8.81 -5.21 -3.88
CA ALA A 80 9.51 -5.97 -4.91
C ALA A 80 10.79 -6.61 -4.35
N GLN A 81 11.60 -5.84 -3.62
CA GLN A 81 12.79 -6.33 -2.95
C GLN A 81 12.47 -7.40 -1.90
N TYR A 82 11.40 -7.19 -1.12
CA TYR A 82 10.93 -8.19 -0.15
C TYR A 82 10.61 -9.52 -0.83
N ARG A 83 9.84 -9.51 -1.93
CA ARG A 83 9.47 -10.74 -2.65
C ARG A 83 10.69 -11.49 -3.18
N GLU A 84 11.64 -10.77 -3.75
CA GLU A 84 12.89 -11.34 -4.23
C GLU A 84 13.68 -11.98 -3.10
N MET A 85 13.90 -11.27 -2.01
CA MET A 85 14.65 -11.77 -0.87
C MET A 85 13.91 -12.88 -0.12
N ALA A 86 12.58 -12.83 -0.02
CA ALA A 86 11.78 -13.90 0.60
C ALA A 86 11.90 -15.23 -0.15
N ALA A 87 12.01 -15.18 -1.49
CA ALA A 87 12.26 -16.37 -2.30
C ALA A 87 13.66 -16.96 -2.00
N PHE A 88 14.69 -16.12 -1.88
CA PHE A 88 16.05 -16.56 -1.52
C PHE A 88 16.14 -17.08 -0.08
N ALA A 89 15.45 -16.46 0.85
CA ALA A 89 15.46 -16.83 2.26
C ALA A 89 14.94 -18.26 2.53
N GLN A 90 14.15 -18.82 1.63
CA GLN A 90 13.70 -20.20 1.72
C GLN A 90 14.84 -21.23 1.52
N PHE A 91 15.94 -20.82 0.89
CA PHE A 91 17.05 -21.70 0.54
C PHE A 91 18.33 -21.43 1.35
N GLY A 92 18.39 -20.36 2.13
CA GLY A 92 19.57 -19.94 2.89
C GLY A 92 19.33 -19.87 4.39
N SER A 93 20.29 -20.37 5.18
CA SER A 93 20.21 -20.37 6.65
C SER A 93 20.83 -19.12 7.30
N ASP A 94 21.76 -18.45 6.63
CA ASP A 94 22.49 -17.31 7.19
C ASP A 94 22.21 -16.03 6.38
N LEU A 95 21.25 -15.27 6.89
CA LEU A 95 20.91 -13.95 6.33
C LEU A 95 21.67 -12.87 7.11
N ASP A 96 22.28 -11.93 6.39
CA ASP A 96 22.85 -10.75 7.03
C ASP A 96 21.76 -9.87 7.65
N GLU A 97 22.17 -8.99 8.55
CA GLU A 97 21.26 -8.10 9.31
C GLU A 97 20.43 -7.19 8.40
N ALA A 98 21.02 -6.69 7.32
CA ALA A 98 20.33 -5.80 6.37
C ALA A 98 19.21 -6.55 5.62
N THR A 99 19.49 -7.76 5.15
CA THR A 99 18.50 -8.65 4.53
C THR A 99 17.39 -9.02 5.50
N GLN A 100 17.73 -9.28 6.76
CA GLN A 100 16.74 -9.60 7.79
C GLN A 100 15.83 -8.39 8.10
N GLN A 101 16.37 -7.18 8.16
CA GLN A 101 15.59 -5.95 8.33
C GLN A 101 14.65 -5.72 7.14
N LEU A 102 15.12 -5.93 5.90
CA LEU A 102 14.30 -5.83 4.69
C LEU A 102 13.15 -6.83 4.71
N LEU A 103 13.40 -8.09 5.07
CA LEU A 103 12.37 -9.12 5.19
C LEU A 103 11.34 -8.77 6.29
N ASN A 104 11.81 -8.31 7.42
CA ASN A 104 10.97 -7.90 8.54
C ASN A 104 10.06 -6.71 8.16
N ARG A 105 10.58 -5.71 7.48
CA ARG A 105 9.81 -4.55 7.00
C ARG A 105 8.82 -4.94 5.91
N GLY A 106 9.26 -5.70 4.91
CA GLY A 106 8.42 -6.15 3.81
C GLY A 106 7.24 -7.02 4.26
N ALA A 107 7.44 -7.88 5.27
CA ALA A 107 6.37 -8.67 5.87
C ALA A 107 5.30 -7.76 6.51
N ARG A 108 5.71 -6.72 7.24
CA ARG A 108 4.79 -5.75 7.85
C ARG A 108 4.07 -4.89 6.82
N LEU A 109 4.78 -4.44 5.78
CA LEU A 109 4.15 -3.72 4.67
C LEU A 109 3.13 -4.59 3.93
N THR A 110 3.44 -5.87 3.73
CA THR A 110 2.50 -6.81 3.12
C THR A 110 1.24 -6.96 3.97
N GLU A 111 1.37 -7.04 5.28
CA GLU A 111 0.24 -7.10 6.20
C GLU A 111 -0.57 -5.81 6.20
N LEU A 112 0.11 -4.65 6.20
CA LEU A 112 -0.51 -3.33 6.16
C LEU A 112 -1.30 -3.08 4.86
N MET A 113 -0.93 -3.74 3.75
CA MET A 113 -1.65 -3.60 2.48
C MET A 113 -2.92 -4.46 2.40
N LYS A 114 -3.20 -5.32 3.39
CA LYS A 114 -4.45 -6.07 3.45
C LYS A 114 -5.61 -5.13 3.78
N GLN A 115 -6.75 -5.35 3.13
CA GLN A 115 -7.94 -4.53 3.33
C GLN A 115 -9.16 -5.40 3.59
N PRO A 116 -9.99 -5.07 4.59
CA PRO A 116 -11.29 -5.69 4.77
C PRO A 116 -12.21 -5.39 3.58
N GLN A 117 -13.10 -6.31 3.29
CA GLN A 117 -14.10 -6.11 2.25
C GLN A 117 -15.06 -4.97 2.62
N TYR A 118 -15.42 -4.13 1.66
CA TYR A 118 -16.34 -2.99 1.82
C TYR A 118 -15.89 -1.93 2.85
N SER A 119 -14.60 -1.81 3.09
CA SER A 119 -14.03 -0.85 4.05
C SER A 119 -13.00 0.06 3.39
N PRO A 120 -13.41 0.92 2.44
CA PRO A 120 -12.49 1.84 1.79
C PRO A 120 -12.00 2.91 2.77
N LEU A 121 -10.74 3.30 2.63
CA LEU A 121 -10.14 4.41 3.34
C LEU A 121 -10.12 5.66 2.46
N SER A 122 -10.17 6.85 3.07
CA SER A 122 -9.93 8.10 2.37
C SER A 122 -8.47 8.22 1.91
N ASN A 123 -8.21 9.08 0.92
CA ASN A 123 -6.84 9.31 0.44
C ASN A 123 -5.89 9.77 1.57
N ALA A 124 -6.35 10.67 2.43
CA ALA A 124 -5.56 11.18 3.55
C ALA A 124 -5.21 10.07 4.57
N GLU A 125 -6.16 9.20 4.88
CA GLU A 125 -5.94 8.06 5.75
C GLU A 125 -4.91 7.09 5.15
N ILE A 126 -5.04 6.76 3.86
CA ILE A 126 -4.07 5.89 3.17
C ILE A 126 -2.67 6.50 3.20
N VAL A 127 -2.54 7.81 2.99
CA VAL A 127 -1.26 8.53 3.07
C VAL A 127 -0.62 8.36 4.45
N CYS A 128 -1.37 8.55 5.53
CA CYS A 128 -0.86 8.40 6.91
C CYS A 128 -0.49 6.95 7.22
N VAL A 129 -1.31 5.98 6.79
CA VAL A 129 -1.06 4.54 6.97
C VAL A 129 0.20 4.11 6.23
N ILE A 130 0.34 4.45 4.95
CA ILE A 130 1.54 4.12 4.15
C ILE A 130 2.78 4.82 4.73
N TYR A 131 2.65 6.08 5.15
CA TYR A 131 3.75 6.79 5.79
C TYR A 131 4.24 6.05 7.04
N SER A 132 3.34 5.58 7.90
CA SER A 132 3.71 4.82 9.10
C SER A 132 4.51 3.55 8.76
N GLY A 133 4.11 2.82 7.72
CA GLY A 133 4.79 1.61 7.27
C GLY A 133 6.18 1.87 6.71
N THR A 134 6.33 2.91 5.89
CA THR A 134 7.60 3.23 5.21
C THR A 134 8.60 3.97 6.10
N LYS A 135 8.15 4.64 7.17
CA LYS A 135 9.00 5.41 8.07
C LYS A 135 9.39 4.67 9.37
N GLY A 136 9.13 3.36 9.44
CA GLY A 136 9.65 2.51 10.51
C GLY A 136 8.78 2.45 11.77
N TYR A 137 7.59 3.05 11.80
CA TYR A 137 6.70 2.97 12.96
C TYR A 137 6.25 1.53 13.26
N LEU A 138 6.29 0.66 12.25
CA LEU A 138 5.95 -0.76 12.39
C LEU A 138 7.13 -1.65 12.78
N ASP A 139 8.38 -1.16 12.79
CA ASP A 139 9.57 -2.01 12.93
C ASP A 139 9.58 -2.80 14.25
N LYS A 140 8.98 -2.27 15.31
CA LYS A 140 8.84 -2.93 16.61
C LYS A 140 7.51 -3.68 16.80
N ILE A 141 6.57 -3.53 15.87
CA ILE A 141 5.25 -4.18 15.95
C ILE A 141 5.36 -5.59 15.39
N SER A 142 4.75 -6.58 16.04
CA SER A 142 4.70 -7.94 15.46
C SER A 142 3.78 -7.95 14.24
N VAL A 143 4.08 -8.82 13.24
CA VAL A 143 3.27 -8.89 12.00
C VAL A 143 1.79 -9.12 12.31
N LYS A 144 1.48 -9.96 13.32
CA LYS A 144 0.09 -10.25 13.73
C LYS A 144 -0.64 -9.05 14.33
N ASP A 145 0.08 -8.05 14.83
CA ASP A 145 -0.47 -6.86 15.48
C ASP A 145 -0.57 -5.65 14.52
N VAL A 146 -0.09 -5.78 13.28
CA VAL A 146 -0.13 -4.68 12.28
C VAL A 146 -1.55 -4.22 12.02
N GLY A 147 -2.51 -5.14 11.85
CA GLY A 147 -3.92 -4.75 11.66
C GLY A 147 -4.52 -4.03 12.88
N ARG A 148 -4.12 -4.43 14.12
CA ARG A 148 -4.52 -3.73 15.35
C ARG A 148 -3.92 -2.32 15.40
N PHE A 149 -2.65 -2.19 15.01
CA PHE A 149 -1.97 -0.90 14.91
C PHE A 149 -2.69 0.02 13.91
N GLU A 150 -2.97 -0.47 12.70
CA GLU A 150 -3.68 0.30 11.66
C GLU A 150 -5.05 0.77 12.14
N ALA A 151 -5.86 -0.13 12.68
CA ALA A 151 -7.19 0.21 13.19
C ALA A 151 -7.12 1.26 14.31
N GLY A 152 -6.16 1.13 15.22
CA GLY A 152 -5.91 2.09 16.30
C GLY A 152 -5.46 3.45 15.75
N LEU A 153 -4.53 3.46 14.80
CA LEU A 153 -4.06 4.69 14.15
C LEU A 153 -5.20 5.42 13.43
N LEU A 154 -6.01 4.71 12.65
CA LEU A 154 -7.17 5.31 11.96
C LEU A 154 -8.17 5.91 12.94
N SER A 155 -8.45 5.22 14.06
CA SER A 155 -9.32 5.74 15.12
C SER A 155 -8.74 7.00 15.77
N HIS A 156 -7.43 6.99 16.04
CA HIS A 156 -6.72 8.14 16.62
C HIS A 156 -6.75 9.35 15.67
N LEU A 157 -6.45 9.15 14.39
CA LEU A 157 -6.49 10.22 13.38
C LEU A 157 -7.88 10.85 13.28
N ARG A 158 -8.93 10.02 13.16
CA ARG A 158 -10.32 10.47 13.06
C ARG A 158 -10.80 11.22 14.29
N SER A 159 -10.34 10.84 15.48
CA SER A 159 -10.83 11.44 16.73
C SER A 159 -10.04 12.64 17.22
N LYS A 160 -8.73 12.71 16.92
CA LYS A 160 -7.84 13.74 17.49
C LYS A 160 -7.13 14.59 16.42
N HIS A 161 -7.09 14.16 15.17
CA HIS A 161 -6.33 14.79 14.09
C HIS A 161 -7.16 14.92 12.80
N GLN A 162 -8.45 15.21 12.94
CA GLN A 162 -9.31 15.44 11.78
C GLN A 162 -8.81 16.61 10.93
N ASP A 163 -8.28 17.65 11.57
CA ASP A 163 -7.63 18.80 10.93
C ASP A 163 -6.47 18.40 10.02
N LEU A 164 -5.69 17.38 10.39
CA LEU A 164 -4.63 16.83 9.54
C LEU A 164 -5.20 16.12 8.32
N LEU A 165 -6.26 15.32 8.50
CA LEU A 165 -6.92 14.62 7.38
C LEU A 165 -7.55 15.62 6.40
N ASP A 166 -8.19 16.66 6.91
CA ASP A 166 -8.78 17.75 6.11
C ASP A 166 -7.68 18.50 5.36
N PHE A 167 -6.58 18.86 6.03
CA PHE A 167 -5.43 19.51 5.41
C PHE A 167 -4.83 18.69 4.25
N ILE A 168 -4.65 17.37 4.43
CA ILE A 168 -4.13 16.50 3.35
C ILE A 168 -5.14 16.41 2.20
N THR A 169 -6.43 16.41 2.48
CA THR A 169 -7.49 16.27 1.49
C THR A 169 -7.67 17.55 0.65
N GLU A 170 -7.69 18.71 1.32
CA GLU A 170 -8.02 20.00 0.70
C GLU A 170 -6.82 20.64 0.02
N GLU A 171 -5.65 20.64 0.68
CA GLU A 171 -4.44 21.28 0.19
C GLU A 171 -3.56 20.37 -0.69
N ASP A 172 -3.76 19.06 -0.61
CA ASP A 172 -2.96 18.03 -1.30
C ASP A 172 -1.44 18.33 -1.26
N PRO A 173 -0.84 18.52 -0.06
CA PRO A 173 0.55 18.92 0.06
C PRO A 173 1.49 17.78 -0.34
N LYS A 174 2.68 18.13 -0.81
CA LYS A 174 3.78 17.17 -0.79
C LYS A 174 4.16 16.86 0.65
N ILE A 175 4.31 15.57 0.99
CA ILE A 175 4.65 15.16 2.36
C ILE A 175 6.13 15.42 2.63
N LYS A 176 6.44 16.68 2.98
CA LYS A 176 7.75 17.18 3.38
C LYS A 176 7.59 18.46 4.19
N GLY A 177 8.60 18.81 5.00
CA GLY A 177 8.57 20.01 5.84
C GLY A 177 7.36 20.01 6.78
N GLU A 178 6.58 21.07 6.80
CA GLU A 178 5.43 21.21 7.71
C GLU A 178 4.41 20.08 7.63
N ALA A 179 4.06 19.63 6.42
CA ALA A 179 3.13 18.51 6.23
C ALA A 179 3.67 17.20 6.83
N GLU A 180 4.97 16.96 6.67
CA GLU A 180 5.63 15.78 7.26
C GLU A 180 5.68 15.88 8.79
N GLU A 181 5.95 17.06 9.33
CA GLU A 181 5.98 17.28 10.79
C GLU A 181 4.60 17.06 11.43
N LYS A 182 3.53 17.52 10.79
CA LYS A 182 2.16 17.26 11.25
C LYS A 182 1.84 15.76 11.30
N ILE A 183 2.19 15.01 10.25
CA ILE A 183 2.00 13.55 10.23
C ILE A 183 2.84 12.88 11.31
N LYS A 184 4.12 13.23 11.44
CA LYS A 184 4.99 12.69 12.49
C LYS A 184 4.44 12.95 13.88
N SER A 185 4.00 14.17 14.17
CA SER A 185 3.43 14.53 15.47
C SER A 185 2.21 13.66 15.81
N ALA A 186 1.31 13.42 14.86
CA ALA A 186 0.15 12.57 15.06
C ALA A 186 0.55 11.10 15.27
N LEU A 187 1.51 10.59 14.50
CA LEU A 187 2.00 9.21 14.62
C LEU A 187 2.79 9.00 15.91
N ASP A 188 3.63 9.94 16.32
CA ASP A 188 4.42 9.85 17.56
C ASP A 188 3.50 9.85 18.79
N SER A 189 2.46 10.71 18.77
CA SER A 189 1.41 10.72 19.80
C SER A 189 0.69 9.37 19.90
N PHE A 190 0.34 8.77 18.77
CA PHE A 190 -0.29 7.45 18.76
C PHE A 190 0.66 6.33 19.18
N ALA A 191 1.89 6.32 18.65
CA ALA A 191 2.86 5.26 18.90
C ALA A 191 3.29 5.19 20.38
N SER A 192 3.30 6.34 21.09
CA SER A 192 3.59 6.38 22.52
C SER A 192 2.52 5.70 23.38
N ASP A 193 1.26 5.69 22.91
CA ASP A 193 0.11 5.13 23.60
C ASP A 193 -0.17 3.67 23.18
N PHE A 194 0.44 3.23 22.06
CA PHE A 194 0.24 1.89 21.52
C PHE A 194 1.18 0.89 22.20
N ALA A 195 0.65 0.12 23.16
CA ALA A 195 1.37 -0.95 23.86
C ALA A 195 0.87 -2.34 23.46
#